data_f84518f0641610d3055fc7cf0077716e
#
_entry.id   f84518f0641610d3055fc7cf0077716e
#
_cell.length_a   1.000
_cell.length_b   1.000
_cell.length_c   1.000
_cell.angle_alpha   90.00
_cell.angle_beta   90.00
_cell.angle_gamma   90.00
#
_symmetry.space_group_name_H-M   'P 1'
#
loop_
_entity.id
_entity.type
_entity.pdbx_description
1 polymer ?
#
loop_
_entity_poly.entity_id
_entity_poly.type
_entity_poly.pdbx_seq_one_letter_code
_entity_poly.pdbx_strand_id
1 'polypeptide(L)'
;MANIRFLIRRPEDEQPQAIYVSYRFGRNEKLLYALPLKTEAIFWDAERQRVKSSKYCPYTDEVNAAIASISAKMETFMTDSAREGRVVTKDRLKDLLDSHFGKGQADSADFHQFFEAYINECDTRMNGRRGGQNITYKTKREYARTYEYIQQYEKKNRVLLDFADIDQGLLTSFVGFLQSLNLSTNTIWHKVVAIRSVMKAAVERGLTDNERWRYYKNAKEETEAVALTEDELEKIRTCDLSFNPHLAEIRDLFLLGCWTGLRFSDVIRLRPEHIQGDFIVIQQQKTNNYVTIPIHPVFREIWERYDGIPLTISNQKFNDHIKEVCKEAGICDSVLKSITKGGKKITTKYEKWQLVSSHTGRRSFATNLYKSGFPSISIMQITGHKTEAAFLKYIKVTPQEHAKLLMKHWNGTK
;
A
#
# COMPACT_ATOMS: atom_id res chain seq x y z
N MET A 1 18.63 -33.85 -17.14
CA MET A 1 19.48 -34.38 -16.04
C MET A 1 19.89 -33.20 -15.17
N ALA A 2 19.73 -33.31 -13.87
CA ALA A 2 20.05 -32.23 -12.94
C ALA A 2 21.56 -31.90 -13.01
N ASN A 3 21.88 -30.61 -13.21
CA ASN A 3 23.25 -30.15 -13.39
C ASN A 3 23.91 -29.83 -12.03
N ILE A 4 23.78 -30.74 -11.04
CA ILE A 4 24.50 -30.63 -9.78
C ILE A 4 25.92 -31.14 -10.01
N ARG A 5 26.91 -30.33 -9.66
CA ARG A 5 28.33 -30.71 -9.77
C ARG A 5 29.07 -30.31 -8.50
N PHE A 6 29.99 -31.21 -8.08
CA PHE A 6 30.93 -30.93 -6.99
C PHE A 6 32.31 -30.67 -7.57
N LEU A 7 33.05 -29.74 -7.03
CA LEU A 7 34.36 -29.34 -7.55
C LEU A 7 35.21 -28.67 -6.43
N ILE A 8 36.53 -28.68 -6.66
CA ILE A 8 37.49 -27.84 -5.95
C ILE A 8 37.94 -26.70 -6.88
N ARG A 9 38.34 -25.55 -6.32
CA ARG A 9 38.66 -24.36 -7.15
C ARG A 9 40.08 -24.31 -7.64
N ARG A 10 41.02 -24.85 -6.86
CA ARG A 10 42.47 -24.77 -7.13
C ARG A 10 43.06 -26.16 -7.14
N PRO A 11 42.90 -26.92 -8.23
CA PRO A 11 43.42 -28.30 -8.31
C PRO A 11 44.95 -28.40 -8.23
N GLU A 12 45.66 -27.27 -8.34
CA GLU A 12 47.14 -27.19 -8.28
C GLU A 12 47.63 -26.82 -6.86
N ASP A 13 46.74 -26.50 -5.91
CA ASP A 13 47.07 -26.09 -4.56
C ASP A 13 47.21 -27.36 -3.65
N GLU A 14 48.35 -27.52 -3.01
CA GLU A 14 48.60 -28.67 -2.13
C GLU A 14 47.88 -28.52 -0.76
N GLN A 15 47.40 -27.35 -0.44
CA GLN A 15 46.69 -27.10 0.82
C GLN A 15 45.27 -27.63 0.83
N PRO A 16 44.73 -28.09 1.94
CA PRO A 16 43.34 -28.50 2.05
C PRO A 16 42.39 -27.32 1.68
N GLN A 17 41.57 -27.51 0.69
CA GLN A 17 40.64 -26.50 0.20
C GLN A 17 39.19 -26.94 0.29
N ALA A 18 38.28 -25.97 0.27
CA ALA A 18 36.85 -26.23 0.33
C ALA A 18 36.35 -26.94 -0.93
N ILE A 19 35.43 -27.90 -0.74
CA ILE A 19 34.64 -28.48 -1.81
C ILE A 19 33.46 -27.57 -2.08
N TYR A 20 33.14 -27.33 -3.34
CA TYR A 20 32.03 -26.51 -3.78
C TYR A 20 30.96 -27.36 -4.45
N VAL A 21 29.70 -27.07 -4.16
CA VAL A 21 28.59 -27.53 -5.01
C VAL A 21 28.21 -26.42 -5.99
N SER A 22 27.94 -26.82 -7.21
CA SER A 22 27.57 -25.94 -8.31
C SER A 22 26.31 -26.43 -8.98
N TYR A 23 25.39 -25.50 -9.26
CA TYR A 23 24.17 -25.75 -10.03
C TYR A 23 23.95 -24.64 -11.06
N ARG A 24 23.53 -25.00 -12.28
CA ARG A 24 23.24 -24.04 -13.37
C ARG A 24 21.74 -23.87 -13.56
N PHE A 25 21.30 -22.63 -13.58
CA PHE A 25 19.94 -22.18 -13.91
C PHE A 25 19.93 -21.66 -15.35
N GLY A 26 19.61 -22.50 -16.32
CA GLY A 26 19.64 -22.11 -17.73
C GLY A 26 21.05 -21.75 -18.24
N ARG A 27 21.13 -20.72 -19.14
CA ARG A 27 22.40 -20.36 -19.82
C ARG A 27 23.26 -19.36 -19.04
N ASN A 28 22.69 -18.49 -18.24
CA ASN A 28 23.37 -17.30 -17.72
C ASN A 28 23.51 -17.26 -16.19
N GLU A 29 22.90 -18.15 -15.43
CA GLU A 29 22.94 -18.09 -13.97
C GLU A 29 23.50 -19.38 -13.37
N LYS A 30 24.37 -19.24 -12.38
CA LYS A 30 25.04 -20.35 -11.70
C LYS A 30 25.10 -20.09 -10.20
N LEU A 31 24.69 -21.07 -9.40
CA LEU A 31 25.04 -21.16 -7.99
C LEU A 31 26.43 -21.79 -7.86
N LEU A 32 27.25 -21.21 -7.03
CA LEU A 32 28.50 -21.82 -6.55
C LEU A 32 28.55 -21.61 -5.04
N TYR A 33 28.44 -22.71 -4.26
CA TYR A 33 28.34 -22.67 -2.82
C TYR A 33 29.48 -23.48 -2.17
N ALA A 34 30.20 -22.86 -1.25
CA ALA A 34 31.30 -23.50 -0.53
C ALA A 34 30.75 -24.39 0.60
N LEU A 35 31.01 -25.68 0.54
CA LEU A 35 30.67 -26.63 1.59
C LEU A 35 31.62 -26.50 2.77
N PRO A 36 31.20 -26.82 4.01
CA PRO A 36 32.09 -26.92 5.17
C PRO A 36 32.96 -28.20 5.13
N LEU A 37 33.17 -28.75 3.95
CA LEU A 37 33.98 -29.93 3.68
C LEU A 37 35.28 -29.49 2.99
N LYS A 38 36.41 -30.07 3.39
CA LYS A 38 37.71 -29.76 2.80
C LYS A 38 38.40 -31.06 2.35
N THR A 39 39.17 -30.93 1.25
CA THR A 39 40.06 -32.02 0.77
C THR A 39 41.30 -31.43 0.15
N GLU A 40 42.38 -32.19 0.13
CA GLU A 40 43.57 -31.88 -0.68
C GLU A 40 43.34 -32.22 -2.13
N ALA A 41 43.94 -31.47 -3.05
CA ALA A 41 43.75 -31.64 -4.49
C ALA A 41 44.17 -33.05 -4.99
N ILE A 42 45.20 -33.62 -4.37
CA ILE A 42 45.72 -34.95 -4.70
C ILE A 42 44.67 -36.07 -4.51
N PHE A 43 43.80 -35.92 -3.52
CA PHE A 43 42.74 -36.89 -3.22
C PHE A 43 41.42 -36.58 -3.95
N TRP A 44 41.31 -35.49 -4.71
CA TRP A 44 40.08 -35.16 -5.44
C TRP A 44 40.03 -35.91 -6.79
N ASP A 45 38.91 -36.58 -7.02
CA ASP A 45 38.57 -37.16 -8.31
C ASP A 45 37.59 -36.26 -9.04
N ALA A 46 38.05 -35.52 -10.04
CA ALA A 46 37.23 -34.55 -10.77
C ALA A 46 36.19 -35.22 -11.69
N GLU A 47 36.44 -36.44 -12.17
CA GLU A 47 35.49 -37.18 -13.03
C GLU A 47 34.35 -37.74 -12.18
N ARG A 48 34.68 -38.37 -11.07
CA ARG A 48 33.71 -38.97 -10.14
C ARG A 48 33.12 -37.95 -9.15
N GLN A 49 33.70 -36.76 -9.08
CA GLN A 49 33.29 -35.66 -8.19
C GLN A 49 33.25 -36.08 -6.71
N ARG A 50 34.26 -36.82 -6.28
CA ARG A 50 34.40 -37.37 -4.93
C ARG A 50 35.84 -37.46 -4.49
N VAL A 51 36.05 -37.74 -3.23
CA VAL A 51 37.38 -37.99 -2.66
C VAL A 51 37.79 -39.45 -2.94
N LYS A 52 39.03 -39.67 -3.43
CA LYS A 52 39.60 -40.98 -3.70
C LYS A 52 39.85 -41.74 -2.41
N SER A 53 39.54 -43.02 -2.36
CA SER A 53 39.90 -43.88 -1.24
C SER A 53 41.42 -44.09 -1.18
N SER A 54 42.02 -43.71 -0.07
CA SER A 54 43.46 -43.84 0.16
C SER A 54 43.72 -44.04 1.64
N LYS A 55 44.70 -44.84 1.95
CA LYS A 55 45.20 -45.02 3.35
C LYS A 55 45.72 -43.72 4.00
N TYR A 56 46.02 -42.73 3.16
CA TYR A 56 46.49 -41.41 3.57
C TYR A 56 45.38 -40.37 3.69
N CYS A 57 44.11 -40.75 3.39
CA CYS A 57 42.92 -39.86 3.46
C CYS A 57 41.84 -40.51 4.34
N PRO A 58 41.94 -40.44 5.66
CA PRO A 58 41.05 -41.15 6.55
C PRO A 58 39.59 -40.60 6.57
N TYR A 59 39.35 -39.40 6.01
CA TYR A 59 38.04 -38.74 5.95
C TYR A 59 37.27 -39.03 4.64
N THR A 60 37.75 -39.92 3.80
CA THR A 60 37.16 -40.22 2.47
C THR A 60 35.70 -40.61 2.60
N ASP A 61 35.36 -41.55 3.44
CA ASP A 61 33.99 -42.06 3.58
C ASP A 61 33.04 -41.00 4.13
N GLU A 62 33.47 -40.23 5.11
CA GLU A 62 32.70 -39.16 5.70
C GLU A 62 32.39 -38.05 4.71
N VAL A 63 33.39 -37.58 3.94
CA VAL A 63 33.23 -36.54 2.94
C VAL A 63 32.35 -37.02 1.80
N ASN A 64 32.55 -38.24 1.33
CA ASN A 64 31.75 -38.79 0.24
C ASN A 64 30.30 -39.08 0.63
N ALA A 65 30.07 -39.51 1.86
CA ALA A 65 28.72 -39.67 2.41
C ALA A 65 27.99 -38.28 2.52
N ALA A 66 28.70 -37.24 2.97
CA ALA A 66 28.18 -35.89 3.02
C ALA A 66 27.85 -35.36 1.59
N ILE A 67 28.73 -35.55 0.62
CA ILE A 67 28.46 -35.19 -0.80
C ILE A 67 27.21 -35.89 -1.33
N ALA A 68 27.05 -37.20 -1.08
CA ALA A 68 25.89 -37.98 -1.50
C ALA A 68 24.58 -37.46 -0.81
N SER A 69 24.63 -37.15 0.48
CA SER A 69 23.50 -36.61 1.25
C SER A 69 23.07 -35.26 0.69
N ILE A 70 24.00 -34.37 0.36
CA ILE A 70 23.72 -33.04 -0.21
C ILE A 70 23.08 -33.18 -1.58
N SER A 71 23.61 -34.07 -2.45
CA SER A 71 23.05 -34.34 -3.78
C SER A 71 21.62 -34.82 -3.69
N ALA A 72 21.32 -35.81 -2.85
CA ALA A 72 20.00 -36.36 -2.63
C ALA A 72 19.02 -35.28 -2.13
N LYS A 73 19.45 -34.45 -1.17
CA LYS A 73 18.62 -33.37 -0.64
C LYS A 73 18.29 -32.31 -1.67
N MET A 74 19.24 -31.92 -2.51
CA MET A 74 19.02 -30.98 -3.62
C MET A 74 18.06 -31.58 -4.67
N GLU A 75 18.19 -32.84 -5.00
CA GLU A 75 17.32 -33.55 -5.95
C GLU A 75 15.89 -33.67 -5.42
N THR A 76 15.72 -34.01 -4.15
CA THR A 76 14.41 -34.03 -3.49
C THR A 76 13.76 -32.65 -3.52
N PHE A 77 14.49 -31.61 -3.14
CA PHE A 77 14.00 -30.24 -3.19
C PHE A 77 13.54 -29.79 -4.58
N MET A 78 14.31 -30.15 -5.62
CA MET A 78 13.93 -29.85 -7.01
C MET A 78 12.66 -30.60 -7.43
N THR A 79 12.55 -31.87 -7.03
CA THR A 79 11.40 -32.71 -7.36
C THR A 79 10.13 -32.19 -6.66
N ASP A 80 10.22 -31.83 -5.38
CA ASP A 80 9.12 -31.29 -4.61
C ASP A 80 8.73 -29.91 -5.12
N SER A 81 9.70 -29.03 -5.43
CA SER A 81 9.43 -27.75 -6.06
C SER A 81 8.69 -27.88 -7.40
N ALA A 82 9.07 -28.86 -8.21
CA ALA A 82 8.38 -29.13 -9.48
C ALA A 82 6.94 -29.64 -9.26
N ARG A 83 6.69 -30.49 -8.26
CA ARG A 83 5.35 -30.98 -7.90
C ARG A 83 4.44 -29.84 -7.42
N GLU A 84 5.00 -28.90 -6.67
CA GLU A 84 4.28 -27.77 -6.09
C GLU A 84 4.19 -26.56 -7.05
N GLY A 85 4.74 -26.66 -8.25
CA GLY A 85 4.79 -25.57 -9.22
C GLY A 85 5.70 -24.40 -8.80
N ARG A 86 6.63 -24.63 -7.88
CA ARG A 86 7.58 -23.62 -7.41
C ARG A 86 8.79 -23.53 -8.34
N VAL A 87 9.20 -22.32 -8.67
CA VAL A 87 10.42 -22.09 -9.43
C VAL A 87 11.65 -22.29 -8.53
N VAL A 88 12.59 -23.13 -8.97
CA VAL A 88 13.86 -23.31 -8.29
C VAL A 88 14.78 -22.17 -8.65
N THR A 89 15.04 -21.26 -7.72
CA THR A 89 15.95 -20.12 -7.87
C THR A 89 17.26 -20.35 -7.14
N LYS A 90 18.28 -19.54 -7.48
CA LYS A 90 19.59 -19.56 -6.82
C LYS A 90 19.48 -19.31 -5.31
N ASP A 91 18.65 -18.35 -4.91
CA ASP A 91 18.47 -17.97 -3.50
C ASP A 91 17.82 -19.13 -2.72
N ARG A 92 16.78 -19.76 -3.25
CA ARG A 92 16.12 -20.91 -2.62
C ARG A 92 17.04 -22.13 -2.47
N LEU A 93 17.90 -22.38 -3.47
CA LEU A 93 18.89 -23.45 -3.36
C LEU A 93 19.98 -23.10 -2.34
N LYS A 94 20.37 -21.83 -2.25
CA LYS A 94 21.30 -21.35 -1.22
C LYS A 94 20.70 -21.50 0.17
N ASP A 95 19.44 -21.10 0.38
CA ASP A 95 18.74 -21.23 1.66
C ASP A 95 18.62 -22.69 2.10
N LEU A 96 18.35 -23.61 1.16
CA LEU A 96 18.36 -25.05 1.44
C LEU A 96 19.71 -25.52 1.98
N LEU A 97 20.81 -25.06 1.35
CA LEU A 97 22.16 -25.44 1.77
C LEU A 97 22.54 -24.77 3.09
N ASP A 98 22.22 -23.50 3.28
CA ASP A 98 22.47 -22.79 4.54
C ASP A 98 21.70 -23.44 5.70
N SER A 99 20.45 -23.82 5.50
CA SER A 99 19.65 -24.60 6.47
C SER A 99 20.25 -25.97 6.78
N HIS A 100 20.75 -26.67 5.74
CA HIS A 100 21.37 -27.98 5.92
C HIS A 100 22.63 -27.94 6.79
N PHE A 101 23.40 -26.86 6.69
CA PHE A 101 24.66 -26.69 7.45
C PHE A 101 24.51 -25.86 8.72
N GLY A 102 23.28 -25.55 9.16
CA GLY A 102 23.02 -24.74 10.36
C GLY A 102 23.46 -23.28 10.21
N LYS A 103 23.72 -22.83 9.00
CA LYS A 103 23.97 -21.43 8.70
C LYS A 103 22.62 -20.71 8.49
N GLY A 104 21.97 -20.35 9.56
CA GLY A 104 20.69 -19.66 9.53
C GLY A 104 19.56 -20.47 10.12
N GLN A 105 19.56 -20.64 11.44
CA GLN A 105 18.32 -20.85 12.18
C GLN A 105 17.65 -19.49 12.39
N ALA A 106 16.96 -19.03 11.35
CA ALA A 106 15.67 -18.42 11.56
C ALA A 106 14.64 -19.47 11.11
N ASP A 107 13.63 -19.75 11.90
CA ASP A 107 12.42 -20.41 11.44
C ASP A 107 11.99 -19.68 10.16
N SER A 108 12.34 -20.25 8.99
CA SER A 108 11.97 -19.62 7.71
C SER A 108 10.48 -19.82 7.54
N ALA A 109 9.71 -18.92 8.13
CA ALA A 109 8.30 -18.85 7.84
C ALA A 109 8.18 -18.72 6.31
N ASP A 110 7.48 -19.64 5.68
CA ASP A 110 7.06 -19.57 4.28
C ASP A 110 6.42 -18.19 4.02
N PHE A 111 6.57 -17.66 2.82
CA PHE A 111 5.98 -16.37 2.43
C PHE A 111 4.51 -16.26 2.82
N HIS A 112 3.73 -17.31 2.66
CA HIS A 112 2.31 -17.36 3.02
C HIS A 112 2.08 -17.30 4.51
N GLN A 113 2.81 -18.12 5.27
CA GLN A 113 2.74 -18.10 6.74
C GLN A 113 3.12 -16.73 7.30
N PHE A 114 4.17 -16.13 6.74
CA PHE A 114 4.57 -14.79 7.14
C PHE A 114 3.53 -13.74 6.76
N PHE A 115 2.93 -13.81 5.55
CA PHE A 115 1.92 -12.84 5.14
C PHE A 115 0.68 -12.91 6.05
N GLU A 116 0.22 -14.12 6.39
CA GLU A 116 -0.89 -14.33 7.31
C GLU A 116 -0.56 -13.83 8.73
N ALA A 117 0.62 -14.16 9.25
CA ALA A 117 1.10 -13.63 10.52
C ALA A 117 1.15 -12.09 10.50
N TYR A 118 1.65 -11.49 9.42
CA TYR A 118 1.71 -10.04 9.25
C TYR A 118 0.34 -9.37 9.26
N ILE A 119 -0.69 -10.04 8.71
CA ILE A 119 -2.09 -9.59 8.78
C ILE A 119 -2.61 -9.66 10.22
N ASN A 120 -2.35 -10.77 10.91
CA ASN A 120 -2.83 -10.99 12.29
C ASN A 120 -2.16 -10.04 13.28
N GLU A 121 -0.88 -9.74 13.11
CA GLU A 121 -0.15 -8.75 13.90
C GLU A 121 -0.72 -7.32 13.78
N CYS A 122 -1.55 -7.02 12.79
CA CYS A 122 -2.16 -5.69 12.66
C CYS A 122 -2.97 -5.28 13.90
N ASP A 123 -3.49 -6.23 14.65
CA ASP A 123 -4.31 -5.96 15.85
C ASP A 123 -3.45 -5.48 17.04
N THR A 124 -2.18 -5.85 17.07
CA THR A 124 -1.23 -5.50 18.15
C THR A 124 -0.11 -4.58 17.69
N ARG A 125 0.19 -4.56 16.37
CA ARG A 125 1.28 -3.79 15.81
C ARG A 125 0.98 -2.29 15.84
N MET A 126 1.86 -1.53 16.51
CA MET A 126 1.75 -0.09 16.59
C MET A 126 2.05 0.59 15.24
N ASN A 127 1.29 1.63 14.95
CA ASN A 127 1.53 2.50 13.80
C ASN A 127 2.36 3.71 14.23
N GLY A 128 3.65 3.71 13.93
CA GLY A 128 4.56 4.79 14.31
C GLY A 128 4.16 6.19 13.79
N ARG A 129 3.36 6.25 12.71
CA ARG A 129 2.83 7.53 12.18
C ARG A 129 1.61 8.04 12.96
N ARG A 130 1.04 7.24 13.86
CA ARG A 130 -0.18 7.53 14.63
C ARG A 130 0.06 7.59 16.13
N GLY A 131 1.27 7.91 16.56
CA GLY A 131 1.55 8.10 17.98
C GLY A 131 1.27 6.86 18.85
N GLY A 132 1.61 5.67 18.36
CA GLY A 132 1.46 4.43 19.11
C GLY A 132 0.09 3.74 19.00
N GLN A 133 -0.85 4.26 18.22
CA GLN A 133 -2.10 3.55 17.94
C GLN A 133 -1.87 2.33 17.04
N ASN A 134 -2.66 1.29 17.22
CA ASN A 134 -2.60 0.09 16.39
C ASN A 134 -2.96 0.37 14.92
N ILE A 135 -2.60 -0.57 14.05
CA ILE A 135 -3.00 -0.52 12.64
C ILE A 135 -4.53 -0.58 12.54
N THR A 136 -5.11 0.28 11.70
CA THR A 136 -6.56 0.32 11.58
C THR A 136 -7.12 -0.93 10.91
N TYR A 137 -8.34 -1.32 11.29
CA TYR A 137 -9.09 -2.39 10.64
C TYR A 137 -9.15 -2.24 9.11
N LYS A 138 -9.29 -1.01 8.60
CA LYS A 138 -9.25 -0.75 7.15
C LYS A 138 -7.92 -1.16 6.52
N THR A 139 -6.81 -0.90 7.18
CA THR A 139 -5.47 -1.29 6.70
C THR A 139 -5.28 -2.81 6.78
N LYS A 140 -5.71 -3.45 7.88
CA LYS A 140 -5.72 -4.90 8.01
C LYS A 140 -6.49 -5.57 6.87
N ARG A 141 -7.71 -5.06 6.57
CA ARG A 141 -8.55 -5.55 5.47
C ARG A 141 -7.89 -5.36 4.10
N GLU A 142 -7.10 -4.30 3.92
CA GLU A 142 -6.35 -4.09 2.68
C GLU A 142 -5.26 -5.14 2.49
N TYR A 143 -4.53 -5.52 3.54
CA TYR A 143 -3.57 -6.63 3.48
C TYR A 143 -4.26 -7.96 3.20
N ALA A 144 -5.32 -8.29 3.92
CA ALA A 144 -6.09 -9.51 3.71
C ALA A 144 -6.61 -9.62 2.25
N ARG A 145 -7.20 -8.53 1.73
CA ARG A 145 -7.68 -8.50 0.33
C ARG A 145 -6.53 -8.62 -0.68
N THR A 146 -5.35 -8.11 -0.37
CA THR A 146 -4.17 -8.26 -1.23
C THR A 146 -3.71 -9.72 -1.25
N TYR A 147 -3.70 -10.37 -0.10
CA TYR A 147 -3.36 -11.79 0.02
C TYR A 147 -4.33 -12.70 -0.77
N GLU A 148 -5.64 -12.44 -0.69
CA GLU A 148 -6.63 -13.13 -1.52
C GLU A 148 -6.31 -13.01 -3.03
N TYR A 149 -5.87 -11.84 -3.51
CA TYR A 149 -5.47 -11.66 -4.90
C TYR A 149 -4.17 -12.40 -5.25
N ILE A 150 -3.24 -12.51 -4.32
CA ILE A 150 -2.03 -13.34 -4.51
C ILE A 150 -2.43 -14.81 -4.70
N GLN A 151 -3.27 -15.35 -3.83
CA GLN A 151 -3.77 -16.73 -3.94
C GLN A 151 -4.53 -16.99 -5.26
N GLN A 152 -5.34 -16.03 -5.71
CA GLN A 152 -6.02 -16.11 -7.01
C GLN A 152 -5.03 -16.10 -8.18
N TYR A 153 -3.97 -15.29 -8.10
CA TYR A 153 -2.92 -15.24 -9.11
C TYR A 153 -2.17 -16.56 -9.19
N GLU A 154 -1.79 -17.14 -8.07
CA GLU A 154 -1.10 -18.43 -7.97
C GLU A 154 -1.95 -19.56 -8.55
N LYS A 155 -3.22 -19.62 -8.16
CA LYS A 155 -4.16 -20.60 -8.69
C LYS A 155 -4.31 -20.50 -10.21
N LYS A 156 -4.39 -19.27 -10.75
CA LYS A 156 -4.52 -19.04 -12.19
C LYS A 156 -3.27 -19.46 -12.95
N ASN A 157 -2.08 -19.16 -12.43
CA ASN A 157 -0.81 -19.42 -13.08
C ASN A 157 -0.19 -20.76 -12.69
N ARG A 158 -0.80 -21.52 -11.77
CA ARG A 158 -0.30 -22.80 -11.23
C ARG A 158 1.11 -22.69 -10.66
N VAL A 159 1.34 -21.64 -9.88
CA VAL A 159 2.62 -21.37 -9.19
C VAL A 159 2.33 -21.17 -7.71
N LEU A 160 3.32 -21.42 -6.87
CA LEU A 160 3.33 -21.06 -5.47
C LEU A 160 4.48 -20.08 -5.26
N LEU A 161 4.17 -18.89 -4.73
CA LEU A 161 5.15 -17.82 -4.59
C LEU A 161 5.92 -17.96 -3.27
N ASP A 162 7.19 -17.58 -3.32
CA ASP A 162 8.04 -17.41 -2.15
C ASP A 162 8.69 -16.02 -2.18
N PHE A 163 9.34 -15.60 -1.08
CA PHE A 163 10.04 -14.32 -0.97
C PHE A 163 10.99 -14.07 -2.14
N ALA A 164 11.71 -15.10 -2.58
CA ALA A 164 12.67 -15.01 -3.68
C ALA A 164 12.03 -14.67 -5.04
N ASP A 165 10.74 -14.97 -5.21
CA ASP A 165 10.02 -14.77 -6.47
C ASP A 165 9.52 -13.33 -6.63
N ILE A 166 9.42 -12.58 -5.53
CA ILE A 166 8.85 -11.22 -5.54
C ILE A 166 9.86 -10.23 -6.10
N ASP A 167 9.84 -10.05 -7.40
CA ASP A 167 10.69 -9.12 -8.13
C ASP A 167 9.88 -8.18 -9.04
N GLN A 168 10.57 -7.39 -9.87
CA GLN A 168 9.94 -6.49 -10.83
C GLN A 168 9.10 -7.24 -11.87
N GLY A 169 9.57 -8.41 -12.35
CA GLY A 169 8.90 -9.22 -13.34
C GLY A 169 7.58 -9.80 -12.83
N LEU A 170 7.62 -10.38 -11.62
CA LEU A 170 6.42 -10.86 -10.94
C LEU A 170 5.41 -9.73 -10.69
N LEU A 171 5.85 -8.60 -10.16
CA LEU A 171 4.95 -7.47 -9.91
C LEU A 171 4.31 -6.94 -11.18
N THR A 172 5.03 -6.94 -12.31
CA THR A 172 4.48 -6.59 -13.63
C THR A 172 3.39 -7.58 -14.06
N SER A 173 3.66 -8.89 -13.93
CA SER A 173 2.69 -9.95 -14.24
C SER A 173 1.46 -9.91 -13.33
N PHE A 174 1.68 -9.71 -12.04
CA PHE A 174 0.60 -9.58 -11.05
C PHE A 174 -0.29 -8.36 -11.33
N VAL A 175 0.31 -7.22 -11.70
CA VAL A 175 -0.46 -6.02 -12.11
C VAL A 175 -1.28 -6.31 -13.37
N GLY A 176 -0.72 -7.02 -14.38
CA GLY A 176 -1.47 -7.47 -15.56
C GLY A 176 -2.67 -8.36 -15.18
N PHE A 177 -2.47 -9.26 -14.21
CA PHE A 177 -3.56 -10.07 -13.66
C PHE A 177 -4.65 -9.21 -13.01
N LEU A 178 -4.29 -8.25 -12.16
CA LEU A 178 -5.25 -7.35 -11.52
C LEU A 178 -5.98 -6.45 -12.52
N GLN A 179 -5.31 -6.06 -13.61
CA GLN A 179 -5.96 -5.36 -14.73
C GLN A 179 -6.97 -6.25 -15.44
N SER A 180 -6.68 -7.55 -15.62
CA SER A 180 -7.64 -8.50 -16.20
C SER A 180 -8.91 -8.67 -15.38
N LEU A 181 -8.85 -8.37 -14.06
CA LEU A 181 -10.00 -8.29 -13.16
C LEU A 181 -10.72 -6.93 -13.21
N ASN A 182 -10.40 -6.08 -14.17
CA ASN A 182 -10.98 -4.74 -14.36
C ASN A 182 -10.82 -3.81 -13.13
N LEU A 183 -9.75 -3.97 -12.35
CA LEU A 183 -9.46 -3.10 -11.22
C LEU A 183 -8.91 -1.74 -11.70
N SER A 184 -9.18 -0.68 -10.91
CA SER A 184 -8.63 0.65 -11.18
C SER A 184 -7.14 0.73 -10.85
N THR A 185 -6.40 1.60 -11.57
CA THR A 185 -4.98 1.86 -11.32
C THR A 185 -4.69 2.15 -9.85
N ASN A 186 -5.52 2.95 -9.19
CA ASN A 186 -5.33 3.26 -7.77
C ASN A 186 -5.59 2.07 -6.85
N THR A 187 -6.54 1.20 -7.18
CA THR A 187 -6.76 -0.05 -6.43
C THR A 187 -5.54 -0.96 -6.57
N ILE A 188 -5.04 -1.14 -7.78
CA ILE A 188 -3.83 -1.91 -8.08
C ILE A 188 -2.62 -1.33 -7.33
N TRP A 189 -2.47 0.00 -7.35
CA TRP A 189 -1.41 0.69 -6.62
C TRP A 189 -1.41 0.32 -5.13
N HIS A 190 -2.57 0.28 -4.48
CA HIS A 190 -2.69 -0.11 -3.08
C HIS A 190 -2.27 -1.57 -2.84
N LYS A 191 -2.58 -2.50 -3.77
CA LYS A 191 -2.17 -3.91 -3.68
C LYS A 191 -0.65 -4.05 -3.73
N VAL A 192 -0.01 -3.38 -4.68
CA VAL A 192 1.46 -3.38 -4.78
C VAL A 192 2.11 -2.76 -3.53
N VAL A 193 1.55 -1.66 -2.99
CA VAL A 193 2.04 -1.05 -1.75
C VAL A 193 1.93 -2.01 -0.57
N ALA A 194 0.86 -2.80 -0.49
CA ALA A 194 0.68 -3.80 0.56
C ALA A 194 1.75 -4.91 0.47
N ILE A 195 1.98 -5.47 -0.73
CA ILE A 195 3.05 -6.46 -0.96
C ILE A 195 4.41 -5.88 -0.55
N ARG A 196 4.73 -4.68 -0.98
CA ARG A 196 6.00 -4.00 -0.64
C ARG A 196 6.17 -3.79 0.87
N SER A 197 5.07 -3.54 1.59
CA SER A 197 5.11 -3.39 3.05
C SER A 197 5.42 -4.71 3.73
N VAL A 198 4.86 -5.82 3.25
CA VAL A 198 5.12 -7.17 3.75
C VAL A 198 6.57 -7.57 3.45
N MET A 199 7.02 -7.40 2.20
CA MET A 199 8.40 -7.71 1.80
C MET A 199 9.43 -6.89 2.59
N LYS A 200 9.15 -5.61 2.83
CA LYS A 200 10.01 -4.77 3.66
C LYS A 200 10.12 -5.33 5.08
N ALA A 201 9.01 -5.73 5.68
CA ALA A 201 9.01 -6.32 7.01
C ALA A 201 9.73 -7.69 7.05
N ALA A 202 9.63 -8.49 5.98
CA ALA A 202 10.35 -9.75 5.86
C ALA A 202 11.88 -9.53 5.81
N VAL A 203 12.35 -8.55 5.03
CA VAL A 203 13.77 -8.15 4.99
C VAL A 203 14.24 -7.62 6.35
N GLU A 204 13.48 -6.74 6.99
CA GLU A 204 13.80 -6.20 8.32
C GLU A 204 13.87 -7.28 9.42
N ARG A 205 13.16 -8.40 9.23
CA ARG A 205 13.17 -9.57 10.15
C ARG A 205 14.18 -10.65 9.74
N GLY A 206 14.97 -10.44 8.68
CA GLY A 206 15.97 -11.39 8.19
C GLY A 206 15.42 -12.66 7.56
N LEU A 207 14.14 -12.67 7.16
CA LEU A 207 13.51 -13.82 6.49
C LEU A 207 13.91 -13.95 5.01
N THR A 208 14.39 -12.87 4.41
CA THR A 208 14.85 -12.82 3.02
C THR A 208 15.77 -11.63 2.79
N ASP A 209 16.73 -11.79 1.87
CA ASP A 209 17.58 -10.69 1.38
C ASP A 209 17.05 -10.11 0.06
N ASN A 210 15.89 -10.56 -0.41
CA ASN A 210 15.35 -10.13 -1.68
C ASN A 210 14.80 -8.70 -1.60
N GLU A 211 15.46 -7.75 -2.26
CA GLU A 211 15.03 -6.36 -2.43
C GLU A 211 14.66 -5.99 -3.87
N ARG A 212 14.64 -6.96 -4.82
CA ARG A 212 14.38 -6.72 -6.26
C ARG A 212 13.01 -6.12 -6.54
N TRP A 213 12.03 -6.32 -5.65
CA TRP A 213 10.70 -5.69 -5.68
C TRP A 213 10.75 -4.17 -5.59
N ARG A 214 11.80 -3.56 -5.06
CA ARG A 214 11.96 -2.11 -4.94
C ARG A 214 12.09 -1.41 -6.28
N TYR A 215 12.60 -2.08 -7.29
CA TYR A 215 12.80 -1.52 -8.63
C TYR A 215 11.50 -1.38 -9.43
N TYR A 216 10.41 -2.02 -9.01
CA TYR A 216 9.12 -1.85 -9.67
C TYR A 216 8.58 -0.44 -9.48
N LYS A 217 8.31 0.27 -10.60
CA LYS A 217 7.69 1.61 -10.57
C LYS A 217 6.18 1.48 -10.52
N ASN A 218 5.62 1.70 -9.34
CA ASN A 218 4.19 1.58 -9.13
C ASN A 218 3.45 2.86 -9.57
N ALA A 219 2.56 2.76 -10.56
CA ALA A 219 1.79 3.87 -11.09
C ALA A 219 0.65 4.26 -10.14
N LYS A 220 0.45 5.56 -9.97
CA LYS A 220 -0.68 6.14 -9.26
C LYS A 220 -1.34 7.19 -10.14
N GLU A 221 -2.66 7.12 -10.26
CA GLU A 221 -3.45 8.06 -11.04
C GLU A 221 -4.03 9.14 -10.13
N GLU A 222 -3.95 10.40 -10.56
CA GLU A 222 -4.68 11.48 -9.89
C GLU A 222 -6.15 11.38 -10.23
N THR A 223 -6.99 11.35 -9.19
CA THR A 223 -8.44 11.30 -9.36
C THR A 223 -9.02 12.70 -9.37
N GLU A 224 -9.79 13.01 -10.40
CA GLU A 224 -10.60 14.22 -10.44
C GLU A 224 -11.64 14.18 -9.32
N ALA A 225 -11.80 15.32 -8.69
CA ALA A 225 -12.70 15.49 -7.57
C ALA A 225 -13.27 16.89 -7.58
N VAL A 226 -14.52 17.05 -7.15
CA VAL A 226 -15.25 18.32 -7.21
C VAL A 226 -15.12 19.08 -5.89
N ALA A 227 -15.22 20.42 -6.00
CA ALA A 227 -15.49 21.35 -4.91
C ALA A 227 -16.77 22.13 -5.25
N LEU A 228 -17.50 22.53 -4.22
CA LEU A 228 -18.71 23.37 -4.34
C LEU A 228 -18.32 24.83 -4.10
N THR A 229 -18.88 25.72 -4.89
CA THR A 229 -18.75 27.17 -4.69
C THR A 229 -19.60 27.63 -3.51
N GLU A 230 -19.39 28.88 -3.03
CA GLU A 230 -20.24 29.46 -1.99
C GLU A 230 -21.71 29.57 -2.43
N ASP A 231 -21.97 29.93 -3.70
CA ASP A 231 -23.32 29.95 -4.25
C ASP A 231 -23.98 28.57 -4.27
N GLU A 232 -23.22 27.52 -4.58
CA GLU A 232 -23.74 26.15 -4.53
C GLU A 232 -23.98 25.68 -3.09
N LEU A 233 -23.14 26.09 -2.13
CA LEU A 233 -23.38 25.83 -0.71
C LEU A 233 -24.63 26.54 -0.22
N GLU A 234 -24.89 27.77 -0.68
CA GLU A 234 -26.10 28.50 -0.36
C GLU A 234 -27.35 27.85 -0.97
N LYS A 235 -27.30 27.38 -2.22
CA LYS A 235 -28.39 26.59 -2.81
C LYS A 235 -28.69 25.33 -2.00
N ILE A 236 -27.66 24.62 -1.52
CA ILE A 236 -27.83 23.46 -0.66
C ILE A 236 -28.46 23.88 0.68
N ARG A 237 -28.02 24.97 1.29
CA ARG A 237 -28.51 25.46 2.56
C ARG A 237 -29.98 25.83 2.54
N THR A 238 -30.41 26.46 1.43
CA THR A 238 -31.80 27.00 1.25
C THR A 238 -32.72 26.02 0.56
N CYS A 239 -32.23 24.85 0.13
CA CYS A 239 -33.05 23.82 -0.53
C CYS A 239 -34.18 23.35 0.38
N ASP A 240 -35.41 23.38 -0.13
CA ASP A 240 -36.58 22.86 0.59
C ASP A 240 -36.51 21.31 0.60
N LEU A 241 -36.38 20.78 1.81
CA LEU A 241 -36.37 19.35 2.12
C LEU A 241 -37.47 18.97 3.11
N SER A 242 -38.54 19.80 3.23
CA SER A 242 -39.65 19.58 4.15
C SER A 242 -40.35 18.24 3.93
N PHE A 243 -40.30 17.71 2.70
CA PHE A 243 -40.84 16.39 2.33
C PHE A 243 -40.04 15.21 2.90
N ASN A 244 -38.79 15.44 3.31
CA ASN A 244 -37.92 14.39 3.88
C ASN A 244 -36.98 14.98 4.94
N PRO A 245 -37.40 15.01 6.23
CA PRO A 245 -36.60 15.55 7.35
C PRO A 245 -35.20 14.90 7.46
N HIS A 246 -35.07 13.63 7.12
CA HIS A 246 -33.76 12.95 7.15
C HIS A 246 -32.77 13.55 6.17
N LEU A 247 -33.21 13.94 4.96
CA LEU A 247 -32.34 14.63 4.02
C LEU A 247 -31.94 16.03 4.53
N ALA A 248 -32.82 16.70 5.27
CA ALA A 248 -32.49 17.99 5.92
C ALA A 248 -31.36 17.81 6.97
N GLU A 249 -31.43 16.75 7.78
CA GLU A 249 -30.35 16.42 8.74
C GLU A 249 -29.02 16.08 8.00
N ILE A 250 -29.08 15.35 6.90
CA ILE A 250 -27.91 15.05 6.05
C ILE A 250 -27.31 16.34 5.48
N ARG A 251 -28.16 17.25 4.96
CA ARG A 251 -27.74 18.55 4.47
C ARG A 251 -27.00 19.33 5.56
N ASP A 252 -27.59 19.42 6.73
CA ASP A 252 -27.05 20.20 7.83
C ASP A 252 -25.73 19.60 8.33
N LEU A 253 -25.63 18.27 8.45
CA LEU A 253 -24.36 17.60 8.76
C LEU A 253 -23.28 17.85 7.70
N PHE A 254 -23.65 17.91 6.41
CA PHE A 254 -22.73 18.24 5.32
C PHE A 254 -22.21 19.68 5.44
N LEU A 255 -23.11 20.62 5.74
CA LEU A 255 -22.76 22.03 5.91
C LEU A 255 -21.82 22.25 7.10
N LEU A 256 -21.97 21.51 8.21
CA LEU A 256 -20.98 21.53 9.29
C LEU A 256 -19.58 21.19 8.77
N GLY A 257 -19.47 20.17 7.91
CA GLY A 257 -18.21 19.81 7.26
C GLY A 257 -17.68 20.87 6.29
N CYS A 258 -18.57 21.56 5.57
CA CYS A 258 -18.22 22.61 4.62
C CYS A 258 -17.69 23.89 5.30
N TRP A 259 -18.16 24.21 6.49
CA TRP A 259 -17.79 25.42 7.22
C TRP A 259 -16.70 25.21 8.28
N THR A 260 -16.30 23.97 8.52
CA THR A 260 -15.19 23.64 9.43
C THR A 260 -13.97 23.11 8.71
N GLY A 261 -14.13 22.56 7.50
CA GLY A 261 -13.08 21.84 6.79
C GLY A 261 -12.65 20.54 7.49
N LEU A 262 -13.35 20.07 8.51
CA LEU A 262 -13.07 18.82 9.21
C LEU A 262 -13.32 17.61 8.30
N ARG A 263 -12.64 16.49 8.62
CA ARG A 263 -13.00 15.20 8.01
C ARG A 263 -14.31 14.71 8.59
N PHE A 264 -15.08 13.97 7.81
CA PHE A 264 -16.34 13.38 8.26
C PHE A 264 -16.21 12.66 9.61
N SER A 265 -15.15 11.87 9.80
CA SER A 265 -14.88 11.19 11.08
C SER A 265 -14.69 12.13 12.27
N ASP A 266 -14.26 13.35 12.01
CA ASP A 266 -14.05 14.36 13.05
C ASP A 266 -15.33 15.18 13.28
N VAL A 267 -16.12 15.47 12.21
CA VAL A 267 -17.43 16.14 12.33
C VAL A 267 -18.39 15.34 13.18
N ILE A 268 -18.56 14.03 12.91
CA ILE A 268 -19.50 13.19 13.68
C ILE A 268 -19.08 12.96 15.14
N ARG A 269 -17.86 13.36 15.51
CA ARG A 269 -17.32 13.28 16.87
C ARG A 269 -17.40 14.61 17.62
N LEU A 270 -17.90 15.66 17.00
CA LEU A 270 -18.08 16.92 17.68
C LEU A 270 -19.00 16.75 18.89
N ARG A 271 -18.64 17.40 19.98
CA ARG A 271 -19.35 17.40 21.25
C ARG A 271 -19.28 18.81 21.83
N PRO A 272 -20.15 19.18 22.78
CA PRO A 272 -20.13 20.50 23.42
C PRO A 272 -18.75 20.88 23.98
N GLU A 273 -17.98 19.94 24.52
CA GLU A 273 -16.63 20.18 25.04
C GLU A 273 -15.62 20.68 24.00
N HIS A 274 -15.89 20.45 22.71
CA HIS A 274 -15.07 20.97 21.65
C HIS A 274 -15.36 22.42 21.27
N ILE A 275 -16.48 22.98 21.79
CA ILE A 275 -16.87 24.36 21.54
C ILE A 275 -16.32 25.23 22.68
N GLN A 276 -15.36 26.11 22.35
CA GLN A 276 -14.70 26.98 23.32
C GLN A 276 -14.85 28.44 22.86
N GLY A 277 -15.91 29.10 23.35
CA GLY A 277 -16.30 30.45 22.92
C GLY A 277 -16.61 30.48 21.41
N ASP A 278 -15.84 31.23 20.64
CA ASP A 278 -16.01 31.36 19.20
C ASP A 278 -15.16 30.37 18.39
N PHE A 279 -14.63 29.34 19.04
CA PHE A 279 -13.74 28.37 18.39
C PHE A 279 -14.18 26.93 18.62
N ILE A 280 -13.91 26.09 17.63
CA ILE A 280 -13.93 24.63 17.72
C ILE A 280 -12.50 24.16 17.94
N VAL A 281 -12.24 23.47 19.06
CA VAL A 281 -10.92 22.88 19.36
C VAL A 281 -11.05 21.37 19.40
N ILE A 282 -10.42 20.66 18.46
CA ILE A 282 -10.55 19.20 18.34
C ILE A 282 -9.25 18.54 17.91
N GLN A 283 -8.97 17.37 18.49
CA GLN A 283 -7.90 16.50 18.02
C GLN A 283 -8.39 15.61 16.88
N GLN A 284 -7.78 15.76 15.71
CA GLN A 284 -8.15 14.98 14.52
C GLN A 284 -7.80 13.50 14.66
N GLN A 285 -8.75 12.61 14.42
CA GLN A 285 -8.59 11.17 14.56
C GLN A 285 -7.50 10.56 13.64
N LYS A 286 -7.37 11.07 12.41
CA LYS A 286 -6.46 10.49 11.41
C LYS A 286 -5.00 10.93 11.60
N THR A 287 -4.76 12.13 12.04
CA THR A 287 -3.42 12.76 12.08
C THR A 287 -2.92 13.01 13.48
N ASN A 288 -3.80 12.85 14.48
CA ASN A 288 -3.56 13.12 15.89
C ASN A 288 -3.15 14.57 16.20
N ASN A 289 -3.41 15.51 15.28
CA ASN A 289 -3.11 16.92 15.45
C ASN A 289 -4.31 17.64 16.03
N TYR A 290 -4.07 18.59 16.94
CA TYR A 290 -5.06 19.56 17.36
C TYR A 290 -5.26 20.61 16.28
N VAL A 291 -6.51 21.01 16.08
CA VAL A 291 -6.89 22.14 15.20
C VAL A 291 -7.85 23.04 15.94
N THR A 292 -7.70 24.35 15.71
CA THR A 292 -8.59 25.38 16.23
C THR A 292 -9.26 26.07 15.04
N ILE A 293 -10.57 26.07 14.99
CA ILE A 293 -11.38 26.53 13.86
C ILE A 293 -12.36 27.59 14.35
N PRO A 294 -12.39 28.78 13.76
CA PRO A 294 -13.40 29.77 14.12
C PRO A 294 -14.81 29.29 13.73
N ILE A 295 -15.78 29.56 14.58
CA ILE A 295 -17.17 29.16 14.35
C ILE A 295 -17.81 30.09 13.33
N HIS A 296 -18.19 29.52 12.18
CA HIS A 296 -18.93 30.24 11.16
C HIS A 296 -20.41 30.40 11.56
N PRO A 297 -21.12 31.51 11.20
CA PRO A 297 -22.53 31.72 11.57
C PRO A 297 -23.46 30.56 11.18
N VAL A 298 -23.29 29.99 9.97
CA VAL A 298 -24.06 28.81 9.52
C VAL A 298 -23.80 27.58 10.39
N PHE A 299 -22.56 27.37 10.85
CA PHE A 299 -22.26 26.30 11.79
C PHE A 299 -23.01 26.51 13.11
N ARG A 300 -22.98 27.73 13.65
CA ARG A 300 -23.65 28.09 14.92
C ARG A 300 -25.15 27.85 14.81
N GLU A 301 -25.80 28.34 13.74
CA GLU A 301 -27.24 28.13 13.48
C GLU A 301 -27.61 26.63 13.51
N ILE A 302 -26.84 25.80 12.82
CA ILE A 302 -27.10 24.34 12.76
C ILE A 302 -26.86 23.70 14.13
N TRP A 303 -25.74 24.05 14.78
CA TRP A 303 -25.35 23.49 16.07
C TRP A 303 -26.42 23.79 17.16
N GLU A 304 -26.94 25.00 17.21
CA GLU A 304 -27.98 25.39 18.14
C GLU A 304 -29.33 24.73 17.83
N ARG A 305 -29.67 24.55 16.53
CA ARG A 305 -30.89 23.86 16.11
C ARG A 305 -30.98 22.42 16.61
N TYR A 306 -29.87 21.71 16.66
CA TYR A 306 -29.84 20.29 17.03
C TYR A 306 -29.20 20.03 18.40
N ASP A 307 -28.83 21.06 19.12
CA ASP A 307 -28.04 20.96 20.36
C ASP A 307 -26.81 20.06 20.18
N GLY A 308 -26.14 20.21 19.02
CA GLY A 308 -25.00 19.41 18.60
C GLY A 308 -24.99 19.04 17.12
N ILE A 309 -24.61 17.80 16.82
CA ILE A 309 -24.64 17.28 15.43
C ILE A 309 -26.05 16.77 15.09
N PRO A 310 -26.53 16.97 13.84
CA PRO A 310 -27.88 16.57 13.43
C PRO A 310 -28.17 15.10 13.58
N LEU A 311 -27.25 14.23 13.20
CA LEU A 311 -27.43 12.78 13.27
C LEU A 311 -26.09 12.03 13.28
N THR A 312 -26.12 10.79 13.72
CA THR A 312 -25.00 9.85 13.62
C THR A 312 -25.29 8.83 12.52
N ILE A 313 -24.42 8.76 11.50
CA ILE A 313 -24.60 7.91 10.33
C ILE A 313 -23.26 7.39 9.83
N SER A 314 -23.24 6.24 9.18
CA SER A 314 -22.02 5.73 8.53
C SER A 314 -21.64 6.61 7.32
N ASN A 315 -20.32 6.76 7.07
CA ASN A 315 -19.84 7.58 5.95
C ASN A 315 -20.37 7.09 4.58
N GLN A 316 -20.63 5.80 4.43
CA GLN A 316 -21.16 5.25 3.18
C GLN A 316 -22.61 5.73 2.97
N LYS A 317 -23.50 5.52 3.93
CA LYS A 317 -24.90 5.97 3.85
C LYS A 317 -24.97 7.49 3.68
N PHE A 318 -24.15 8.22 4.43
CA PHE A 318 -24.04 9.67 4.27
C PHE A 318 -23.70 10.08 2.83
N ASN A 319 -22.72 9.41 2.21
CA ASN A 319 -22.32 9.71 0.83
C ASN A 319 -23.42 9.40 -0.20
N ASP A 320 -24.29 8.45 0.08
CA ASP A 320 -25.41 8.14 -0.80
C ASP A 320 -26.47 9.24 -0.70
N HIS A 321 -26.89 9.60 0.51
CA HIS A 321 -27.93 10.61 0.73
C HIS A 321 -27.49 12.05 0.41
N ILE A 322 -26.22 12.43 0.62
CA ILE A 322 -25.78 13.79 0.25
C ILE A 322 -25.85 14.04 -1.25
N LYS A 323 -25.78 13.01 -2.08
CA LYS A 323 -26.00 13.15 -3.51
C LYS A 323 -27.46 13.48 -3.83
N GLU A 324 -28.40 12.88 -3.10
CA GLU A 324 -29.82 13.20 -3.23
C GLU A 324 -30.06 14.66 -2.85
N VAL A 325 -29.55 15.11 -1.72
CA VAL A 325 -29.62 16.53 -1.31
C VAL A 325 -29.07 17.46 -2.39
N CYS A 326 -27.88 17.16 -2.93
CA CYS A 326 -27.27 18.00 -3.96
C CYS A 326 -28.04 17.96 -5.29
N LYS A 327 -28.72 16.87 -5.61
CA LYS A 327 -29.60 16.76 -6.77
C LYS A 327 -30.84 17.66 -6.59
N GLU A 328 -31.50 17.60 -5.44
CA GLU A 328 -32.65 18.46 -5.11
C GLU A 328 -32.26 19.94 -5.09
N ALA A 329 -31.04 20.26 -4.63
CA ALA A 329 -30.50 21.62 -4.64
C ALA A 329 -30.09 22.11 -6.06
N GLY A 330 -30.26 21.29 -7.10
CA GLY A 330 -29.98 21.68 -8.48
C GLY A 330 -28.48 21.78 -8.81
N ILE A 331 -27.62 21.01 -8.20
CA ILE A 331 -26.17 20.98 -8.46
C ILE A 331 -25.87 20.09 -9.68
N CYS A 332 -26.32 20.51 -10.85
CA CYS A 332 -26.37 19.68 -12.08
C CYS A 332 -25.28 20.01 -13.10
N ASP A 333 -24.27 20.82 -12.78
CA ASP A 333 -23.19 21.14 -13.69
C ASP A 333 -22.52 19.87 -14.23
N SER A 334 -22.17 19.89 -15.52
CA SER A 334 -21.54 18.76 -16.18
C SER A 334 -20.04 18.67 -15.85
N VAL A 335 -19.60 17.51 -15.37
CA VAL A 335 -18.19 17.22 -15.04
C VAL A 335 -17.73 15.98 -15.79
N LEU A 336 -16.62 16.10 -16.51
CA LEU A 336 -15.94 14.95 -17.10
C LEU A 336 -15.03 14.32 -16.05
N LYS A 337 -15.13 13.02 -15.87
CA LYS A 337 -14.25 12.28 -14.96
C LYS A 337 -13.58 11.14 -15.70
N SER A 338 -12.25 11.10 -15.63
CA SER A 338 -11.44 10.03 -16.19
C SER A 338 -10.97 9.08 -15.08
N ILE A 339 -10.99 7.78 -15.37
CA ILE A 339 -10.44 6.74 -14.52
C ILE A 339 -9.86 5.63 -15.39
N THR A 340 -8.70 5.12 -15.03
CA THR A 340 -8.12 3.96 -15.70
C THR A 340 -8.54 2.68 -15.00
N LYS A 341 -9.26 1.80 -15.71
CA LYS A 341 -9.66 0.45 -15.25
C LYS A 341 -9.24 -0.59 -16.28
N GLY A 342 -8.74 -1.74 -15.81
CA GLY A 342 -8.27 -2.79 -16.70
C GLY A 342 -7.20 -2.31 -17.69
N GLY A 343 -6.39 -1.34 -17.32
CA GLY A 343 -5.37 -0.74 -18.20
C GLY A 343 -5.93 0.25 -19.24
N LYS A 344 -7.24 0.48 -19.30
CA LYS A 344 -7.88 1.40 -20.26
C LYS A 344 -8.41 2.65 -19.58
N LYS A 345 -8.11 3.83 -20.14
CA LYS A 345 -8.67 5.10 -19.66
C LYS A 345 -10.11 5.23 -20.12
N ILE A 346 -11.01 5.41 -19.16
CA ILE A 346 -12.45 5.59 -19.40
C ILE A 346 -12.81 6.98 -18.91
N THR A 347 -13.35 7.81 -19.80
CA THR A 347 -13.87 9.15 -19.49
C THR A 347 -15.39 9.11 -19.54
N THR A 348 -16.03 9.47 -18.43
CA THR A 348 -17.47 9.48 -18.29
C THR A 348 -17.93 10.88 -17.87
N LYS A 349 -19.04 11.32 -18.47
CA LYS A 349 -19.70 12.56 -18.11
C LYS A 349 -20.64 12.31 -16.93
N TYR A 350 -20.50 13.12 -15.89
CA TYR A 350 -21.32 13.08 -14.68
C TYR A 350 -21.98 14.44 -14.46
N GLU A 351 -23.10 14.44 -13.78
CA GLU A 351 -23.59 15.63 -13.13
C GLU A 351 -22.85 15.84 -11.79
N LYS A 352 -22.56 17.07 -11.43
CA LYS A 352 -21.69 17.40 -10.29
C LYS A 352 -22.16 16.77 -8.98
N TRP A 353 -23.49 16.72 -8.75
CA TRP A 353 -24.06 16.07 -7.55
C TRP A 353 -23.67 14.59 -7.41
N GLN A 354 -23.51 13.86 -8.51
CA GLN A 354 -23.12 12.46 -8.48
C GLN A 354 -21.70 12.23 -7.92
N LEU A 355 -20.85 13.26 -7.96
CA LEU A 355 -19.46 13.24 -7.51
C LEU A 355 -19.28 13.82 -6.11
N VAL A 356 -20.34 14.37 -5.51
CA VAL A 356 -20.30 14.91 -4.15
C VAL A 356 -20.16 13.79 -3.13
N SER A 357 -19.40 14.04 -2.09
CA SER A 357 -19.15 13.13 -0.98
C SER A 357 -18.82 13.95 0.28
N SER A 358 -18.75 13.29 1.43
CA SER A 358 -18.29 13.91 2.68
C SER A 358 -16.96 14.65 2.54
N HIS A 359 -16.07 14.14 1.67
CA HIS A 359 -14.77 14.76 1.41
C HIS A 359 -14.86 16.03 0.55
N THR A 360 -15.97 16.19 -0.19
CA THR A 360 -16.24 17.40 -0.96
C THR A 360 -16.42 18.60 -0.05
N GLY A 361 -17.09 18.48 1.10
CA GLY A 361 -17.23 19.57 2.07
C GLY A 361 -15.89 20.17 2.49
N ARG A 362 -14.95 19.34 2.93
CA ARG A 362 -13.59 19.77 3.29
C ARG A 362 -12.82 20.39 2.11
N ARG A 363 -13.03 19.87 0.89
CA ARG A 363 -12.40 20.41 -0.32
C ARG A 363 -12.99 21.76 -0.67
N SER A 364 -14.31 21.93 -0.56
CA SER A 364 -14.99 23.21 -0.79
C SER A 364 -14.51 24.27 0.18
N PHE A 365 -14.42 23.96 1.48
CA PHE A 365 -13.84 24.85 2.49
C PHE A 365 -12.46 25.36 2.08
N ALA A 366 -11.55 24.44 1.77
CA ALA A 366 -10.18 24.82 1.43
C ALA A 366 -10.10 25.61 0.11
N THR A 367 -10.90 25.23 -0.90
CA THR A 367 -10.89 25.89 -2.21
C THR A 367 -11.51 27.28 -2.16
N ASN A 368 -12.61 27.47 -1.44
CA ASN A 368 -13.27 28.78 -1.35
C ASN A 368 -12.41 29.76 -0.57
N LEU A 369 -11.83 29.36 0.57
CA LEU A 369 -10.86 30.19 1.32
C LEU A 369 -9.64 30.54 0.50
N TYR A 370 -9.10 29.59 -0.28
CA TYR A 370 -7.98 29.88 -1.18
C TYR A 370 -8.35 30.90 -2.26
N LYS A 371 -9.55 30.77 -2.86
CA LYS A 371 -10.08 31.71 -3.87
C LYS A 371 -10.37 33.09 -3.30
N SER A 372 -10.73 33.20 -2.02
CA SER A 372 -10.91 34.48 -1.35
C SER A 372 -9.61 35.19 -1.02
N GLY A 373 -8.46 34.53 -1.24
CA GLY A 373 -7.13 35.08 -0.94
C GLY A 373 -6.65 34.81 0.49
N PHE A 374 -7.34 33.92 1.24
CA PHE A 374 -6.89 33.58 2.59
C PHE A 374 -5.56 32.79 2.53
N PRO A 375 -4.58 33.08 3.42
CA PRO A 375 -3.25 32.49 3.33
C PRO A 375 -3.29 30.94 3.38
N SER A 376 -2.63 30.28 2.41
CA SER A 376 -2.58 28.83 2.30
C SER A 376 -2.06 28.15 3.56
N ILE A 377 -1.04 28.71 4.20
CA ILE A 377 -0.48 28.20 5.45
C ILE A 377 -1.55 28.18 6.55
N SER A 378 -2.36 29.23 6.68
CA SER A 378 -3.43 29.30 7.67
C SER A 378 -4.52 28.27 7.38
N ILE A 379 -4.92 28.10 6.11
CA ILE A 379 -5.87 27.04 5.72
C ILE A 379 -5.31 25.66 6.05
N MET A 380 -4.03 25.44 5.83
CA MET A 380 -3.35 24.15 6.16
C MET A 380 -3.39 23.89 7.67
N GLN A 381 -3.17 24.89 8.51
CA GLN A 381 -3.26 24.76 9.98
C GLN A 381 -4.67 24.39 10.42
N ILE A 382 -5.69 25.10 9.92
CA ILE A 382 -7.10 24.83 10.21
C ILE A 382 -7.51 23.44 9.74
N THR A 383 -7.13 23.07 8.53
CA THR A 383 -7.48 21.77 7.97
C THR A 383 -6.58 20.63 8.46
N GLY A 384 -5.43 20.92 9.07
CA GLY A 384 -4.45 19.93 9.55
C GLY A 384 -3.72 19.20 8.44
N HIS A 385 -3.34 19.89 7.35
CA HIS A 385 -2.44 19.38 6.32
C HIS A 385 -0.98 19.57 6.75
N LYS A 386 -0.18 18.49 6.66
CA LYS A 386 1.24 18.52 7.07
C LYS A 386 2.17 19.00 5.98
N THR A 387 1.76 18.94 4.71
CA THR A 387 2.59 19.34 3.56
C THR A 387 1.76 20.13 2.55
N GLU A 388 2.39 21.11 1.93
CA GLU A 388 1.78 21.91 0.87
C GLU A 388 1.36 21.06 -0.33
N ALA A 389 2.19 20.10 -0.74
CA ALA A 389 1.86 19.16 -1.81
C ALA A 389 0.58 18.34 -1.53
N ALA A 390 0.32 17.98 -0.25
CA ALA A 390 -0.93 17.32 0.14
C ALA A 390 -2.11 18.29 0.13
N PHE A 391 -1.90 19.55 0.51
CA PHE A 391 -2.89 20.59 0.51
C PHE A 391 -3.32 20.98 -0.91
N LEU A 392 -2.37 21.24 -1.81
CA LEU A 392 -2.66 21.64 -3.20
C LEU A 392 -3.52 20.62 -3.96
N LYS A 393 -3.47 19.34 -3.60
CA LYS A 393 -4.39 18.32 -4.15
C LYS A 393 -5.86 18.57 -3.81
N TYR A 394 -6.14 19.30 -2.73
CA TYR A 394 -7.49 19.69 -2.33
C TYR A 394 -7.98 20.93 -3.06
N ILE A 395 -7.08 21.81 -3.46
CA ILE A 395 -7.43 23.04 -4.14
C ILE A 395 -7.85 22.73 -5.57
N LYS A 396 -9.06 23.15 -5.93
CA LYS A 396 -9.64 22.99 -7.27
C LYS A 396 -9.81 24.37 -7.90
N VAL A 397 -8.68 24.94 -8.29
CA VAL A 397 -8.58 26.24 -8.93
C VAL A 397 -7.94 26.04 -10.31
N THR A 398 -8.63 26.51 -11.35
CA THR A 398 -8.14 26.45 -12.73
C THR A 398 -7.05 27.50 -12.98
N PRO A 399 -6.20 27.31 -14.02
CA PRO A 399 -5.23 28.35 -14.41
C PRO A 399 -5.88 29.72 -14.69
N GLN A 400 -7.12 29.73 -15.24
CA GLN A 400 -7.86 30.97 -15.47
C GLN A 400 -8.31 31.63 -14.17
N GLU A 401 -8.69 30.86 -13.17
CA GLU A 401 -9.03 31.41 -11.84
C GLU A 401 -7.81 31.97 -11.12
N HIS A 402 -6.64 31.32 -11.25
CA HIS A 402 -5.39 31.88 -10.75
C HIS A 402 -5.06 33.23 -11.43
N ALA A 403 -5.24 33.34 -12.76
CA ALA A 403 -5.06 34.60 -13.46
C ALA A 403 -6.05 35.69 -12.97
N LYS A 404 -7.31 35.34 -12.70
CA LYS A 404 -8.30 36.26 -12.12
C LYS A 404 -7.90 36.72 -10.70
N LEU A 405 -7.35 35.85 -9.87
CA LEU A 405 -6.85 36.23 -8.55
C LEU A 405 -5.68 37.23 -8.66
N LEU A 406 -4.79 37.02 -9.61
CA LEU A 406 -3.69 37.96 -9.89
C LEU A 406 -4.21 39.30 -10.40
N MET A 407 -5.20 39.32 -11.31
CA MET A 407 -5.85 40.55 -11.76
C MET A 407 -6.51 41.32 -10.60
N LYS A 408 -7.20 40.65 -9.69
CA LYS A 408 -7.77 41.28 -8.49
C LYS A 408 -6.68 41.94 -7.62
N HIS A 409 -5.56 41.26 -7.43
CA HIS A 409 -4.43 41.78 -6.67
C HIS A 409 -3.85 43.03 -7.32
N TRP A 410 -3.63 43.02 -8.64
CA TRP A 410 -3.10 44.17 -9.37
C TRP A 410 -4.05 45.37 -9.39
N ASN A 411 -5.35 45.13 -9.48
CA ASN A 411 -6.35 46.18 -9.52
C ASN A 411 -6.70 46.76 -8.15
N GLY A 412 -6.03 46.35 -7.07
CA GLY A 412 -6.17 46.94 -5.75
C GLY A 412 -7.54 46.74 -5.10
N THR A 413 -8.36 45.82 -5.57
CA THR A 413 -9.64 45.48 -4.93
C THR A 413 -9.35 44.64 -3.67
N LYS A 414 -9.29 45.35 -2.52
CA LYS A 414 -9.25 44.78 -1.17
C LYS A 414 -10.51 43.99 -0.86
#